data_085d40749194920c7e975070e73ce8dc
#
_entry.id   085d40749194920c7e975070e73ce8dc
#
_cell.length_a   1.000
_cell.length_b   1.000
_cell.length_c   1.000
_cell.angle_alpha   90.00
_cell.angle_beta   90.00
_cell.angle_gamma   90.00
#
_symmetry.space_group_name_H-M   'P 1'
#
loop_
_entity.id
_entity.type
_entity.pdbx_description
1 polymer ?
#
loop_
_entity_poly.entity_id
_entity_poly.type
_entity_poly.pdbx_seq_one_letter_code
_entity_poly.pdbx_strand_id
1 'polypeptide(L)'
;EKLLEIMKHEGVVAIATLGKDGLHMVNTWNSYIRISPDGRLFVPAGGMHQTEANIAYNPDVLITLGSREVQGRHGPGTGFLIKGKAAFITSGPDFDFMKAKFSWLRATLAVTIDSATQTL
;
A
#
# COMPACT_ATOMS: atom_id res chain seq x y z
N GLU A 1 9.62 -9.73 -7.11
CA GLU A 1 9.70 -9.80 -8.57
C GLU A 1 8.33 -9.74 -9.20
N LYS A 2 7.49 -10.74 -8.92
CA LYS A 2 6.12 -10.74 -9.44
C LYS A 2 5.33 -9.54 -8.90
N LEU A 3 5.51 -9.22 -7.64
CA LEU A 3 4.89 -8.07 -7.01
C LEU A 3 5.34 -6.77 -7.68
N LEU A 4 6.65 -6.62 -7.92
CA LEU A 4 7.18 -5.44 -8.59
C LEU A 4 6.68 -5.33 -10.03
N GLU A 5 6.48 -6.47 -10.68
CA GLU A 5 5.92 -6.50 -12.02
C GLU A 5 4.48 -5.98 -12.02
N ILE A 6 3.67 -6.37 -11.05
CA ILE A 6 2.28 -5.89 -10.91
C ILE A 6 2.26 -4.37 -10.80
N MET A 7 3.18 -3.80 -10.05
CA MET A 7 3.22 -2.35 -9.83
C MET A 7 3.50 -1.54 -11.11
N LYS A 8 3.97 -2.19 -12.17
CA LYS A 8 4.19 -1.54 -13.46
C LYS A 8 2.91 -1.42 -14.30
N HIS A 9 1.85 -2.08 -13.89
CA HIS A 9 0.56 -2.07 -14.58
C HIS A 9 -0.49 -1.45 -13.69
N GLU A 10 -1.36 -0.63 -14.26
CA GLU A 10 -2.36 0.04 -13.44
C GLU A 10 -3.38 -0.96 -12.92
N GLY A 11 -3.90 -0.67 -11.75
CA GLY A 11 -4.89 -1.47 -11.07
C GLY A 11 -5.17 -0.92 -9.69
N VAL A 12 -6.22 -1.41 -9.08
CA VAL A 12 -6.66 -0.96 -7.75
C VAL A 12 -5.85 -1.67 -6.68
N VAL A 13 -5.40 -0.89 -5.70
CA VAL A 13 -4.82 -1.40 -4.45
C VAL A 13 -5.85 -1.19 -3.36
N ALA A 14 -6.16 -2.23 -2.60
CA ALA A 14 -7.09 -2.14 -1.48
C ALA A 14 -6.31 -2.23 -0.16
N ILE A 15 -6.64 -1.33 0.77
CA ILE A 15 -5.98 -1.27 2.08
C ILE A 15 -7.05 -1.40 3.14
N ALA A 16 -6.93 -2.42 3.99
CA ALA A 16 -7.86 -2.68 5.09
C ALA A 16 -7.19 -2.38 6.41
N THR A 17 -7.91 -1.72 7.29
CA THR A 17 -7.47 -1.39 8.64
C THR A 17 -8.56 -1.73 9.64
N LEU A 18 -8.20 -1.91 10.90
CA LEU A 18 -9.14 -2.18 11.98
C LEU A 18 -9.02 -1.09 13.03
N GLY A 19 -10.06 -0.27 13.14
CA GLY A 19 -10.14 0.77 14.13
C GLY A 19 -11.06 0.41 15.28
N LYS A 20 -11.29 1.37 16.17
CA LYS A 20 -12.21 1.18 17.31
C LYS A 20 -13.63 0.84 16.86
N ASP A 21 -14.04 1.41 15.73
CA ASP A 21 -15.40 1.27 15.22
C ASP A 21 -15.54 0.15 14.19
N GLY A 22 -14.50 -0.67 14.01
CA GLY A 22 -14.55 -1.84 13.14
C GLY A 22 -13.64 -1.72 11.93
N LEU A 23 -13.93 -2.54 10.94
CA LEU A 23 -13.15 -2.64 9.71
C LEU A 23 -13.39 -1.46 8.80
N HIS A 24 -12.35 -1.06 8.09
CA HIS A 24 -12.40 0.04 7.13
C HIS A 24 -11.51 -0.29 5.94
N MET A 25 -11.92 0.10 4.75
CA MET A 25 -11.14 -0.13 3.54
C MET A 25 -11.08 1.14 2.69
N VAL A 26 -9.95 1.34 2.04
CA VAL A 26 -9.76 2.38 1.04
C VAL A 26 -9.05 1.79 -0.16
N ASN A 27 -9.09 2.51 -1.27
CA ASN A 27 -8.37 2.14 -2.48
C ASN A 27 -7.31 3.18 -2.83
N THR A 28 -6.25 2.69 -3.46
CA THR A 28 -5.28 3.52 -4.16
C THR A 28 -4.95 2.81 -5.47
N TRP A 29 -3.85 3.16 -6.11
CA TRP A 29 -3.52 2.65 -7.44
C TRP A 29 -2.12 2.03 -7.44
N ASN A 30 -1.93 0.98 -8.26
CA ASN A 30 -0.62 0.33 -8.42
C ASN A 30 0.46 1.36 -8.76
N SER A 31 0.15 2.31 -9.63
CA SER A 31 1.13 3.30 -10.07
C SER A 31 1.55 4.29 -8.98
N TYR A 32 0.81 4.34 -7.87
CA TYR A 32 1.15 5.22 -6.75
C TYR A 32 2.07 4.57 -5.74
N ILE A 33 2.18 3.23 -5.77
CA ILE A 33 2.97 2.48 -4.79
C ILE A 33 4.46 2.66 -5.10
N ARG A 34 5.27 2.82 -4.05
CA ARG A 34 6.72 2.86 -4.15
C ARG A 34 7.33 1.95 -3.11
N ILE A 35 8.45 1.34 -3.46
CA ILE A 35 9.21 0.53 -2.50
C ILE A 35 10.43 1.36 -2.11
N SER A 36 10.61 1.55 -0.80
CA SER A 36 11.76 2.30 -0.29
C SER A 36 13.04 1.48 -0.43
N PRO A 37 14.22 2.13 -0.33
CA PRO A 37 15.50 1.39 -0.40
C PRO A 37 15.63 0.29 0.64
N ASP A 38 14.99 0.44 1.81
CA ASP A 38 15.02 -0.56 2.88
C ASP A 38 13.84 -1.54 2.80
N GLY A 39 13.08 -1.54 1.69
CA GLY A 39 12.07 -2.56 1.44
C GLY A 39 10.70 -2.29 2.04
N ARG A 40 10.43 -1.07 2.51
CA ARG A 40 9.08 -0.72 2.97
C ARG A 40 8.22 -0.30 1.78
N LEU A 41 6.91 -0.46 1.93
CA LEU A 41 5.94 -0.07 0.90
C LEU A 41 5.37 1.30 1.27
N PHE A 42 5.44 2.24 0.35
CA PHE A 42 4.96 3.61 0.54
C PHE A 42 3.73 3.88 -0.31
N VAL A 43 2.73 4.50 0.30
CA VAL A 43 1.49 4.93 -0.36
C VAL A 43 1.32 6.43 -0.13
N PRO A 44 1.12 7.22 -1.19
CA PRO A 44 0.86 8.65 -0.99
C PRO A 44 -0.57 8.87 -0.49
N ALA A 45 -0.72 9.59 0.60
CA ALA A 45 -2.01 9.89 1.18
C ALA A 45 -2.36 11.35 1.00
N GLY A 46 -3.42 11.63 0.23
CA GLY A 46 -4.01 12.97 0.15
C GLY A 46 -5.08 13.13 1.21
N GLY A 47 -5.97 12.15 1.32
CA GLY A 47 -6.97 12.04 2.37
C GLY A 47 -6.61 10.97 3.37
N MET A 48 -7.42 9.91 3.41
CA MET A 48 -7.20 8.72 4.26
C MET A 48 -7.23 9.05 5.76
N HIS A 49 -8.08 9.99 6.17
CA HIS A 49 -8.13 10.40 7.57
C HIS A 49 -8.62 9.29 8.48
N GLN A 50 -9.61 8.49 8.05
CA GLN A 50 -10.09 7.37 8.85
C GLN A 50 -9.04 6.26 8.92
N THR A 51 -8.35 6.01 7.82
CA THR A 51 -7.23 5.04 7.78
C THR A 51 -6.14 5.46 8.76
N GLU A 52 -5.81 6.74 8.78
CA GLU A 52 -4.80 7.27 9.69
C GLU A 52 -5.20 7.08 11.16
N ALA A 53 -6.47 7.39 11.49
CA ALA A 53 -6.98 7.20 12.84
C ALA A 53 -6.94 5.72 13.24
N ASN A 54 -7.31 4.83 12.33
CA ASN A 54 -7.31 3.39 12.60
C ASN A 54 -5.90 2.87 12.84
N ILE A 55 -4.93 3.32 12.05
CA ILE A 55 -3.53 2.90 12.20
C ILE A 55 -2.94 3.39 13.53
N ALA A 56 -3.32 4.58 13.98
CA ALA A 56 -2.89 5.06 15.28
C ALA A 56 -3.41 4.18 16.42
N TYR A 57 -4.58 3.58 16.23
CA TYR A 57 -5.19 2.67 17.19
C TYR A 57 -4.61 1.24 17.05
N ASN A 58 -4.47 0.77 15.80
CA ASN A 58 -3.99 -0.58 15.50
C ASN A 58 -3.16 -0.50 14.20
N PRO A 59 -1.82 -0.69 14.29
CA PRO A 59 -0.95 -0.52 13.13
C PRO A 59 -1.04 -1.65 12.10
N ASP A 60 -1.73 -2.74 12.41
CA ASP A 60 -1.83 -3.87 11.48
C ASP A 60 -2.66 -3.47 10.25
N VAL A 61 -2.14 -3.80 9.07
CA VAL A 61 -2.82 -3.53 7.81
C VAL A 61 -2.79 -4.78 6.92
N LEU A 62 -3.82 -4.88 6.09
CA LEU A 62 -3.87 -5.85 4.99
C LEU A 62 -3.97 -5.07 3.70
N ILE A 63 -3.17 -5.45 2.72
CA ILE A 63 -3.16 -4.80 1.42
C ILE A 63 -3.30 -5.87 0.34
N THR A 64 -4.21 -5.66 -0.61
CA THR A 64 -4.28 -6.50 -1.80
C THR A 64 -4.05 -5.63 -3.01
N LEU A 65 -3.34 -6.18 -3.98
CA LEU A 65 -3.14 -5.55 -5.28
C LEU A 65 -2.99 -6.64 -6.33
N GLY A 66 -3.24 -6.28 -7.57
CA GLY A 66 -3.16 -7.25 -8.65
C GLY A 66 -3.18 -6.59 -10.02
N SER A 67 -2.98 -7.40 -11.03
CA SER A 67 -3.10 -6.99 -12.43
C SER A 67 -3.45 -8.18 -13.29
N ARG A 68 -4.35 -7.97 -14.24
CA ARG A 68 -4.68 -8.98 -15.24
C ARG A 68 -3.56 -9.14 -16.28
N GLU A 69 -2.63 -8.20 -16.32
CA GLU A 69 -1.56 -8.16 -17.31
C GLU A 69 -0.32 -8.94 -16.88
N VAL A 70 -0.31 -9.45 -15.66
CA VAL A 70 0.81 -10.23 -15.13
C VAL A 70 0.39 -11.68 -15.02
N GLN A 71 1.24 -12.59 -15.51
CA GLN A 71 0.95 -14.02 -15.52
C GLN A 71 0.84 -14.54 -14.08
N GLY A 72 -0.27 -15.20 -13.79
CA GLY A 72 -0.51 -15.86 -12.52
C GLY A 72 -0.30 -17.37 -12.61
N ARG A 73 -0.72 -18.08 -11.57
CA ARG A 73 -0.55 -19.55 -11.50
C ARG A 73 -1.46 -20.30 -12.48
N HIS A 74 -2.61 -19.70 -12.81
CA HIS A 74 -3.64 -20.38 -13.58
C HIS A 74 -3.95 -19.68 -14.91
N GLY A 75 -3.14 -18.69 -15.31
CA GLY A 75 -3.35 -17.93 -16.53
C GLY A 75 -3.06 -16.47 -16.33
N PRO A 76 -3.50 -15.59 -17.26
CA PRO A 76 -3.32 -14.15 -17.12
C PRO A 76 -4.05 -13.63 -15.89
N GLY A 77 -3.34 -12.82 -15.12
CA GLY A 77 -3.88 -12.21 -13.91
C GLY A 77 -3.31 -12.83 -12.66
N THR A 78 -2.76 -11.98 -11.80
CA THR A 78 -2.24 -12.41 -10.51
C THR A 78 -2.48 -11.31 -9.48
N GLY A 79 -2.29 -11.65 -8.22
CA GLY A 79 -2.45 -10.72 -7.12
C GLY A 79 -1.65 -11.16 -5.92
N PHE A 80 -1.52 -10.24 -4.97
CA PHE A 80 -0.81 -10.50 -3.72
C PHE A 80 -1.64 -10.02 -2.54
N LEU A 81 -1.47 -10.71 -1.42
CA LEU A 81 -1.92 -10.24 -0.11
C LEU A 81 -0.67 -9.87 0.68
N ILE A 82 -0.60 -8.63 1.10
CA ILE A 82 0.49 -8.12 1.93
C ILE A 82 -0.06 -7.89 3.33
N LYS A 83 0.66 -8.40 4.33
CA LYS A 83 0.38 -8.15 5.73
C LYS A 83 1.54 -7.35 6.30
N GLY A 84 1.24 -6.33 7.07
CA GLY A 84 2.30 -5.49 7.61
C GLY A 84 1.82 -4.58 8.72
N LYS A 85 2.74 -3.73 9.14
CA LYS A 85 2.51 -2.70 10.14
C LYS A 85 2.72 -1.35 9.48
N ALA A 86 1.84 -0.42 9.77
CA ALA A 86 1.80 0.86 9.07
C ALA A 86 1.98 2.04 10.01
N ALA A 87 2.52 3.13 9.46
CA ALA A 87 2.60 4.42 10.14
C ALA A 87 2.39 5.52 9.12
N PHE A 88 1.78 6.62 9.54
CA PHE A 88 1.67 7.83 8.71
C PHE A 88 2.85 8.74 9.04
N ILE A 89 3.58 9.17 8.00
CA ILE A 89 4.76 10.00 8.12
C ILE A 89 4.45 11.34 7.46
N THR A 90 4.60 12.43 8.22
CA THR A 90 4.22 13.77 7.75
C THR A 90 5.43 14.69 7.57
N SER A 91 6.64 14.22 7.86
CA SER A 91 7.87 15.00 7.67
C SER A 91 9.06 14.05 7.62
N GLY A 92 10.21 14.56 7.17
CA GLY A 92 11.45 13.81 7.13
C GLY A 92 11.73 13.21 5.76
N PRO A 93 12.81 12.38 5.67
CA PRO A 93 13.27 11.87 4.37
C PRO A 93 12.24 11.06 3.60
N ASP A 94 11.47 10.19 4.28
CA ASP A 94 10.47 9.35 3.62
C ASP A 94 9.33 10.19 3.07
N PHE A 95 8.88 11.19 3.83
CA PHE A 95 7.87 12.13 3.37
C PHE A 95 8.39 12.91 2.15
N ASP A 96 9.61 13.41 2.23
CA ASP A 96 10.20 14.22 1.17
C ASP A 96 10.36 13.40 -0.12
N PHE A 97 10.76 12.15 0.00
CA PHE A 97 10.89 11.23 -1.13
C PHE A 97 9.58 11.11 -1.90
N MET A 98 8.49 10.93 -1.18
CA MET A 98 7.16 10.79 -1.79
C MET A 98 6.60 12.13 -2.27
N LYS A 99 6.85 13.21 -1.53
CA LYS A 99 6.37 14.56 -1.88
C LYS A 99 6.93 15.02 -3.21
N ALA A 100 8.17 14.66 -3.50
CA ALA A 100 8.79 14.99 -4.79
C ALA A 100 8.06 14.32 -5.97
N LYS A 101 7.42 13.19 -5.74
CA LYS A 101 6.70 12.44 -6.78
C LYS A 101 5.21 12.78 -6.83
N PHE A 102 4.64 13.14 -5.70
CA PHE A 102 3.19 13.38 -5.54
C PHE A 102 3.01 14.71 -4.80
N SER A 103 2.94 15.80 -5.54
CA SER A 103 2.92 17.15 -4.95
C SER A 103 1.69 17.40 -4.06
N TRP A 104 0.60 16.67 -4.31
CA TRP A 104 -0.66 16.78 -3.55
C TRP A 104 -0.63 16.01 -2.22
N LEU A 105 0.43 15.31 -1.95
CA LEU A 105 0.55 14.44 -0.79
C LEU A 105 0.48 15.22 0.52
N ARG A 106 -0.33 14.70 1.46
CA ARG A 106 -0.42 15.21 2.84
C ARG A 106 0.48 14.39 3.77
N ALA A 107 0.57 13.11 3.51
CA ALA A 107 1.34 12.17 4.35
C ALA A 107 1.76 10.97 3.52
N THR A 108 2.80 10.29 3.97
CA THR A 108 3.21 9.01 3.41
C THR A 108 2.74 7.90 4.35
N LEU A 109 1.95 6.99 3.82
CA LEU A 109 1.60 5.76 4.54
C LEU A 109 2.75 4.79 4.30
N ALA A 110 3.51 4.48 5.34
CA ALA A 110 4.67 3.60 5.27
C ALA A 110 4.32 2.25 5.90
N VAL A 111 4.51 1.18 5.15
CA VAL A 111 4.18 -0.18 5.59
C VAL A 111 5.45 -1.01 5.67
N THR A 112 5.74 -1.53 6.86
CA THR A 112 6.76 -2.54 7.05
C THR A 112 6.11 -3.89 6.73
N ILE A 113 6.61 -4.56 5.70
CA ILE A 113 6.00 -5.79 5.19
C ILE A 113 6.40 -6.98 6.06
N ASP A 114 5.42 -7.64 6.66
CA ASP A 114 5.65 -8.89 7.41
C ASP A 114 5.60 -10.09 6.47
N SER A 115 4.67 -10.09 5.51
CA SER A 115 4.55 -11.16 4.54
C SER A 115 3.88 -10.66 3.26
N ALA A 116 4.23 -11.30 2.15
CA ALA A 116 3.60 -11.04 0.85
C ALA A 116 3.36 -12.40 0.20
N THR A 117 2.09 -12.71 -0.03
CA THR A 117 1.67 -14.03 -0.54
C THR A 117 0.94 -13.86 -1.85
N GLN A 118 1.38 -14.59 -2.87
CA GLN A 118 0.69 -14.59 -4.16
C GLN A 118 -0.65 -15.32 -4.01
N THR A 119 -1.73 -14.69 -4.49
CA THR A 119 -3.09 -15.22 -4.31
C THR A 119 -3.65 -15.88 -5.57
N LEU A 120 -3.08 -15.57 -6.74
CA LEU A 120 -3.53 -16.16 -8.02
C LEU A 120 -2.37 -16.65 -8.89
#